data_24f89749551f5d630c652c885dcd5b98
#
_entry.id   24f89749551f5d630c652c885dcd5b98
#
_cell.length_a   1.000
_cell.length_b   1.000
_cell.length_c   1.000
_cell.angle_alpha   90.00
_cell.angle_beta   90.00
_cell.angle_gamma   90.00
#
_symmetry.space_group_name_H-M   'P 1'
#
loop_
_entity.id
_entity.type
_entity.pdbx_description
1 polymer ?
#
loop_
_entity_poly.entity_id
_entity_poly.type
_entity_poly.pdbx_seq_one_letter_code
_entity_poly.pdbx_strand_id
1 'polypeptide(L)'
;YKRQVQDIIPIRRLWPDGIFQFGSKYSKMLRFSDINYAIASKEDKTSMFLGYSELLNALDTGSTTKITINNKHINRQNFEQDILISPQGDYLDGFRAEYNAMLLDKVTDSSNSVVQERYITLSVHKKNVEEARTFFDRTANDAVSRLNHMDSHCEELDAVERLRILHDFYRVGEETQYHLDLRECMKQGRSFKDAVCPDSMEFKKDHFVMGNKYGRVLFLKEYASYIKDSMINELTSLNRSLMLSIDIIPVPTDEAVREMQNRLLGVETNVTNWQRRQNSNNNFSAVVPYDLEQQRKETREMLDDLTTRDQRMMFAVVTLVHLADSKEELDSDTETLQSIARKHLCQLTTLNWQQADGLVTALPLGLRRIDALRTLTTEALAVLMPFKAQEIWDRGGVYYGQNAISKNLIVADRKQLLNGNAFILGVSGSGKSFSAKKEMVSLALSTDCLLYTSPSPRDRQ
;
A
#
# COMPACT_ATOMS: atom_id res chain seq x y z
N TYR A 1 -12.61 4.00 33.16
CA TYR A 1 -11.17 4.22 33.01
C TYR A 1 -10.96 5.06 31.74
N LYS A 2 -10.52 6.32 31.91
CA LYS A 2 -9.99 7.09 30.77
C LYS A 2 -8.69 6.41 30.32
N ARG A 3 -8.69 5.76 29.15
CA ARG A 3 -7.45 5.26 28.52
C ARG A 3 -6.59 6.47 28.13
N GLN A 4 -5.30 6.39 28.41
CA GLN A 4 -4.37 7.39 27.90
C GLN A 4 -4.29 7.24 26.37
N VAL A 5 -4.10 8.34 25.65
CA VAL A 5 -3.99 8.31 24.17
C VAL A 5 -2.84 7.41 23.72
N GLN A 6 -1.77 7.32 24.50
CA GLN A 6 -0.64 6.41 24.27
C GLN A 6 -1.03 4.91 24.23
N ASP A 7 -2.15 4.51 24.88
CA ASP A 7 -2.61 3.11 24.89
C ASP A 7 -3.15 2.65 23.52
N ILE A 8 -3.44 3.61 22.62
CA ILE A 8 -3.87 3.34 21.24
C ILE A 8 -2.73 2.72 20.43
N ILE A 9 -1.46 3.09 20.74
CA ILE A 9 -0.28 2.55 20.10
C ILE A 9 0.16 1.29 20.87
N PRO A 10 -0.11 0.08 20.34
CA PRO A 10 0.12 -1.16 21.09
C PRO A 10 1.58 -1.61 21.12
N ILE A 11 2.52 -0.78 20.65
CA ILE A 11 3.95 -1.08 20.67
C ILE A 11 4.46 -1.08 22.12
N ARG A 12 5.05 -2.20 22.55
CA ARG A 12 5.65 -2.33 23.89
C ARG A 12 7.13 -1.96 23.91
N ARG A 13 7.86 -2.46 22.92
CA ARG A 13 9.30 -2.20 22.75
C ARG A 13 9.60 -2.04 21.28
N LEU A 14 10.68 -1.34 20.98
CA LEU A 14 11.23 -1.18 19.64
C LEU A 14 12.75 -1.24 19.69
N TRP A 15 13.36 -1.59 18.56
CA TRP A 15 14.79 -1.64 18.36
C TRP A 15 15.17 -0.75 17.17
N PRO A 16 16.40 -0.20 17.15
CA PRO A 16 16.84 0.70 16.07
C PRO A 16 16.75 0.09 14.67
N ASP A 17 16.92 -1.23 14.54
CA ASP A 17 16.80 -2.01 13.30
C ASP A 17 15.36 -2.16 12.79
N GLY A 18 14.43 -1.41 13.36
CA GLY A 18 13.04 -1.39 12.92
C GLY A 18 12.17 -2.53 13.44
N ILE A 19 12.63 -3.36 14.36
CA ILE A 19 11.79 -4.40 14.97
C ILE A 19 10.90 -3.78 16.05
N PHE A 20 9.58 -4.02 15.94
CA PHE A 20 8.59 -3.65 16.95
C PHE A 20 8.06 -4.89 17.67
N GLN A 21 7.82 -4.78 18.99
CA GLN A 21 7.29 -5.85 19.82
C GLN A 21 5.90 -5.52 20.35
N PHE A 22 5.00 -6.51 20.25
CA PHE A 22 3.62 -6.48 20.72
C PHE A 22 3.34 -7.73 21.58
N GLY A 23 3.76 -7.71 22.83
CA GLY A 23 3.71 -8.94 23.67
C GLY A 23 4.71 -9.99 23.18
N SER A 24 4.23 -11.14 22.75
CA SER A 24 5.06 -12.23 22.16
C SER A 24 5.22 -12.09 20.64
N LYS A 25 4.55 -11.15 20.01
CA LYS A 25 4.60 -10.93 18.56
C LYS A 25 5.60 -9.84 18.23
N TYR A 26 6.43 -10.08 17.21
CA TYR A 26 7.38 -9.14 16.66
C TYR A 26 7.00 -8.79 15.23
N SER A 27 7.32 -7.60 14.77
CA SER A 27 7.14 -7.20 13.38
C SER A 27 8.31 -6.40 12.83
N LYS A 28 8.60 -6.58 11.54
CA LYS A 28 9.56 -5.81 10.75
C LYS A 28 8.88 -5.32 9.48
N MET A 29 9.25 -4.17 8.97
CA MET A 29 8.60 -3.54 7.83
C MET A 29 9.61 -3.18 6.74
N LEU A 30 9.18 -3.40 5.50
CA LEU A 30 9.91 -3.03 4.29
C LEU A 30 9.04 -2.03 3.50
N ARG A 31 9.69 -1.10 2.81
CA ARG A 31 9.08 -0.22 1.81
C ARG A 31 9.44 -0.73 0.43
N PHE A 32 8.50 -0.74 -0.49
CA PHE A 32 8.75 -1.14 -1.86
C PHE A 32 8.13 -0.15 -2.86
N SER A 33 8.75 -0.03 -4.03
CA SER A 33 8.31 0.90 -5.07
C SER A 33 7.20 0.30 -5.93
N ASP A 34 6.41 1.18 -6.56
CA ASP A 34 5.44 0.79 -7.58
C ASP A 34 6.14 0.37 -8.89
N ILE A 35 5.45 -0.41 -9.69
CA ILE A 35 5.86 -0.79 -11.04
C ILE A 35 4.79 -0.36 -12.05
N ASN A 36 5.17 -0.23 -13.34
CA ASN A 36 4.29 0.29 -14.39
C ASN A 36 3.26 -0.74 -14.90
N TYR A 37 2.49 -1.33 -13.97
CA TYR A 37 1.51 -2.37 -14.30
C TYR A 37 0.37 -1.86 -15.19
N ALA A 38 -0.18 -0.68 -14.92
CA ALA A 38 -1.37 -0.18 -15.61
C ALA A 38 -1.18 -0.01 -17.14
N ILE A 39 0.03 0.38 -17.56
CA ILE A 39 0.39 0.63 -18.97
C ILE A 39 1.17 -0.50 -19.62
N ALA A 40 1.49 -1.56 -18.89
CA ALA A 40 2.26 -2.70 -19.39
C ALA A 40 1.51 -3.47 -20.49
N SER A 41 2.26 -4.13 -21.37
CA SER A 41 1.70 -5.06 -22.35
C SER A 41 0.98 -6.21 -21.65
N LYS A 42 0.15 -6.97 -22.37
CA LYS A 42 -0.52 -8.14 -21.81
C LYS A 42 0.47 -9.20 -21.31
N GLU A 43 1.57 -9.38 -22.03
CA GLU A 43 2.63 -10.33 -21.70
C GLU A 43 3.36 -9.90 -20.42
N ASP A 44 3.75 -8.62 -20.32
CA ASP A 44 4.39 -8.06 -19.14
C ASP A 44 3.46 -8.11 -17.91
N LYS A 45 2.17 -7.79 -18.06
CA LYS A 45 1.18 -7.93 -16.99
C LYS A 45 1.09 -9.36 -16.47
N THR A 46 1.12 -10.34 -17.38
CA THR A 46 1.12 -11.75 -16.98
C THR A 46 2.40 -12.11 -16.23
N SER A 47 3.55 -11.64 -16.69
CA SER A 47 4.84 -11.86 -16.01
C SER A 47 4.85 -11.23 -14.61
N MET A 48 4.38 -9.98 -14.48
CA MET A 48 4.27 -9.30 -13.18
C MET A 48 3.30 -10.02 -12.23
N PHE A 49 2.16 -10.50 -12.75
CA PHE A 49 1.20 -11.27 -11.97
C PHE A 49 1.78 -12.59 -11.47
N LEU A 50 2.51 -13.32 -12.31
CA LEU A 50 3.19 -14.55 -11.92
C LEU A 50 4.28 -14.29 -10.89
N GLY A 51 5.12 -13.27 -11.08
CA GLY A 51 6.15 -12.89 -10.11
C GLY A 51 5.55 -12.52 -8.74
N TYR A 52 4.42 -11.80 -8.72
CA TYR A 52 3.72 -11.49 -7.48
C TYR A 52 3.08 -12.73 -6.84
N SER A 53 2.55 -13.66 -7.64
CA SER A 53 2.06 -14.96 -7.16
C SER A 53 3.18 -15.79 -6.53
N GLU A 54 4.37 -15.79 -7.12
CA GLU A 54 5.56 -16.45 -6.54
C GLU A 54 5.99 -15.81 -5.22
N LEU A 55 5.92 -14.48 -5.09
CA LEU A 55 6.15 -13.78 -3.81
C LEU A 55 5.17 -14.27 -2.74
N LEU A 56 3.87 -14.35 -3.08
CA LEU A 56 2.84 -14.84 -2.16
C LEU A 56 3.07 -16.32 -1.78
N ASN A 57 3.44 -17.17 -2.74
CA ASN A 57 3.76 -18.57 -2.49
C ASN A 57 5.01 -18.77 -1.63
N ALA A 58 5.93 -17.80 -1.59
CA ALA A 58 7.12 -17.86 -0.76
C ALA A 58 6.89 -17.42 0.70
N LEU A 59 5.72 -16.88 1.03
CA LEU A 59 5.43 -16.45 2.40
C LEU A 59 5.50 -17.60 3.39
N ASP A 60 6.12 -17.35 4.53
CA ASP A 60 6.33 -18.34 5.59
C ASP A 60 5.01 -18.64 6.33
N THR A 61 4.64 -19.91 6.44
CA THR A 61 3.40 -20.37 7.09
C THR A 61 3.35 -20.14 8.61
N GLY A 62 4.50 -19.89 9.24
CA GLY A 62 4.61 -19.54 10.67
C GLY A 62 4.49 -18.05 10.96
N SER A 63 4.24 -17.23 9.94
CA SER A 63 4.20 -15.79 10.03
C SER A 63 2.91 -15.20 9.46
N THR A 64 2.68 -13.92 9.75
CA THR A 64 1.64 -13.12 9.10
C THR A 64 2.31 -12.02 8.30
N THR A 65 1.92 -11.86 7.06
CA THR A 65 2.36 -10.78 6.19
C THR A 65 1.22 -9.78 6.00
N LYS A 66 1.53 -8.50 6.10
CA LYS A 66 0.58 -7.42 5.82
C LYS A 66 1.13 -6.56 4.70
N ILE A 67 0.36 -6.39 3.63
CA ILE A 67 0.66 -5.45 2.55
C ILE A 67 -0.18 -4.22 2.77
N THR A 68 0.44 -3.05 2.82
CA THR A 68 -0.25 -1.78 3.05
C THR A 68 0.05 -0.80 1.93
N ILE A 69 -1.00 -0.19 1.39
CA ILE A 69 -0.94 0.98 0.51
C ILE A 69 -1.34 2.18 1.35
N ASN A 70 -0.46 3.15 1.45
CA ASN A 70 -0.63 4.38 2.21
C ASN A 70 -0.74 5.58 1.26
N ASN A 71 -1.92 6.17 1.18
CA ASN A 71 -2.13 7.44 0.51
C ASN A 71 -1.79 8.58 1.48
N LYS A 72 -0.75 9.30 1.17
CA LYS A 72 -0.26 10.41 1.96
C LYS A 72 -0.42 11.72 1.18
N HIS A 73 -1.08 12.72 1.76
CA HIS A 73 -1.09 14.05 1.16
C HIS A 73 0.33 14.62 1.12
N ILE A 74 0.67 15.20 -0.03
CA ILE A 74 1.91 15.99 -0.15
C ILE A 74 1.72 17.22 0.73
N ASN A 75 2.48 17.30 1.82
CA ASN A 75 2.50 18.50 2.62
C ASN A 75 3.15 19.62 1.80
N ARG A 76 2.45 20.77 1.70
CA ARG A 76 2.91 21.92 0.96
C ARG A 76 4.31 22.36 1.41
N GLN A 77 4.61 22.34 2.69
CA GLN A 77 5.92 22.71 3.22
C GLN A 77 7.04 21.74 2.79
N ASN A 78 6.78 20.41 2.80
CA ASN A 78 7.74 19.45 2.28
C ASN A 78 7.97 19.64 0.78
N PHE A 79 6.88 19.88 0.04
CA PHE A 79 6.96 20.19 -1.38
C PHE A 79 7.82 21.45 -1.64
N GLU A 80 7.57 22.52 -0.88
CA GLU A 80 8.33 23.76 -0.99
C GLU A 80 9.81 23.53 -0.69
N GLN A 81 10.14 22.74 0.32
CA GLN A 81 11.53 22.41 0.67
C GLN A 81 12.23 21.49 -0.33
N ASP A 82 11.51 20.55 -0.94
CA ASP A 82 12.11 19.52 -1.79
C ASP A 82 12.25 19.94 -3.25
N ILE A 83 11.41 20.86 -3.74
CA ILE A 83 11.30 21.19 -5.17
C ILE A 83 11.58 22.66 -5.48
N LEU A 84 11.18 23.58 -4.59
CA LEU A 84 11.40 24.98 -4.86
C LEU A 84 12.86 25.34 -4.80
N ILE A 85 13.29 26.12 -5.75
CA ILE A 85 14.66 26.61 -5.85
C ILE A 85 14.85 27.77 -4.87
N SER A 86 15.74 27.62 -3.90
CA SER A 86 16.06 28.67 -2.93
C SER A 86 16.75 29.88 -3.61
N PRO A 87 16.48 31.11 -3.16
CA PRO A 87 17.19 32.29 -3.61
C PRO A 87 18.71 32.17 -3.31
N GLN A 88 19.55 32.58 -4.25
CA GLN A 88 21.02 32.49 -4.12
C GLN A 88 21.67 33.88 -3.98
N GLY A 89 20.89 34.96 -4.03
CA GLY A 89 21.37 36.33 -3.92
C GLY A 89 22.00 36.88 -5.22
N ASP A 90 21.71 36.26 -6.36
CA ASP A 90 22.19 36.64 -7.68
C ASP A 90 21.11 37.26 -8.58
N TYR A 91 21.51 37.65 -9.81
CA TYR A 91 20.60 38.26 -10.80
C TYR A 91 19.52 37.29 -11.32
N LEU A 92 19.62 35.99 -11.04
CA LEU A 92 18.66 34.97 -11.47
C LEU A 92 17.50 34.76 -10.47
N ASP A 93 17.55 35.40 -9.30
CA ASP A 93 16.52 35.19 -8.26
C ASP A 93 15.10 35.58 -8.71
N GLY A 94 14.96 36.57 -9.58
CA GLY A 94 13.68 36.93 -10.19
C GLY A 94 13.11 35.78 -11.02
N PHE A 95 13.93 35.08 -11.79
CA PHE A 95 13.54 33.92 -12.59
C PHE A 95 13.27 32.69 -11.74
N ARG A 96 14.02 32.50 -10.62
CA ARG A 96 13.72 31.44 -9.64
C ARG A 96 12.36 31.65 -9.02
N ALA A 97 12.00 32.86 -8.65
CA ALA A 97 10.69 33.19 -8.10
C ALA A 97 9.54 32.90 -9.10
N GLU A 98 9.72 33.28 -10.38
CA GLU A 98 8.73 33.00 -11.42
C GLU A 98 8.60 31.50 -11.69
N TYR A 99 9.72 30.77 -11.76
CA TYR A 99 9.72 29.31 -11.92
C TYR A 99 9.04 28.59 -10.73
N ASN A 100 9.31 29.03 -9.50
CA ASN A 100 8.68 28.51 -8.30
C ASN A 100 7.16 28.79 -8.29
N ALA A 101 6.72 29.98 -8.73
CA ALA A 101 5.29 30.28 -8.86
C ALA A 101 4.61 29.34 -9.85
N MET A 102 5.23 29.06 -11.00
CA MET A 102 4.73 28.09 -11.98
C MET A 102 4.61 26.69 -11.38
N LEU A 103 5.59 26.24 -10.58
CA LEU A 103 5.54 24.92 -9.92
C LEU A 103 4.40 24.85 -8.90
N LEU A 104 4.19 25.90 -8.10
CA LEU A 104 3.10 25.98 -7.13
C LEU A 104 1.72 25.94 -7.80
N ASP A 105 1.55 26.64 -8.92
CA ASP A 105 0.32 26.59 -9.72
C ASP A 105 0.07 25.15 -10.21
N LYS A 106 1.11 24.46 -10.70
CA LYS A 106 0.98 23.06 -11.16
C LYS A 106 0.60 22.09 -10.05
N VAL A 107 1.04 22.33 -8.83
CA VAL A 107 0.63 21.51 -7.65
C VAL A 107 -0.83 21.78 -7.30
N THR A 108 -1.25 23.04 -7.36
CA THR A 108 -2.64 23.44 -7.08
C THR A 108 -3.60 22.91 -8.14
N ASP A 109 -3.18 22.90 -9.41
CA ASP A 109 -3.94 22.37 -10.55
C ASP A 109 -3.90 20.84 -10.63
N SER A 110 -2.87 20.18 -10.04
CA SER A 110 -2.80 18.73 -10.00
C SER A 110 -3.89 18.20 -9.07
N SER A 111 -4.90 17.58 -9.63
CA SER A 111 -6.07 17.04 -8.92
C SER A 111 -5.71 15.94 -7.88
N ASN A 112 -4.47 15.49 -7.85
CA ASN A 112 -3.98 14.46 -6.93
C ASN A 112 -2.72 14.94 -6.21
N SER A 113 -2.91 15.62 -5.07
CA SER A 113 -1.84 15.93 -4.12
C SER A 113 -1.51 14.73 -3.20
N VAL A 114 -1.66 13.50 -3.68
CA VAL A 114 -1.46 12.28 -2.90
C VAL A 114 -0.32 11.45 -3.49
N VAL A 115 0.67 11.16 -2.67
CA VAL A 115 1.70 10.15 -2.94
C VAL A 115 1.28 8.82 -2.33
N GLN A 116 1.48 7.74 -3.07
CA GLN A 116 1.24 6.39 -2.57
C GLN A 116 2.55 5.74 -2.16
N GLU A 117 2.64 5.35 -0.90
CA GLU A 117 3.73 4.54 -0.37
C GLU A 117 3.22 3.11 -0.12
N ARG A 118 4.08 2.12 -0.32
CA ARG A 118 3.75 0.70 -0.21
C ARG A 118 4.66 0.00 0.77
N TYR A 119 4.06 -0.81 1.65
CA TYR A 119 4.79 -1.50 2.69
C TYR A 119 4.45 -2.98 2.76
N ILE A 120 5.44 -3.79 3.09
CA ILE A 120 5.26 -5.16 3.55
C ILE A 120 5.67 -5.20 5.01
N THR A 121 4.75 -5.59 5.89
CA THR A 121 5.03 -5.81 7.31
C THR A 121 4.97 -7.30 7.60
N LEU A 122 6.13 -7.86 7.92
CA LEU A 122 6.28 -9.24 8.37
C LEU A 122 6.08 -9.31 9.88
N SER A 123 5.36 -10.31 10.37
CA SER A 123 5.18 -10.49 11.81
C SER A 123 5.17 -11.95 12.21
N VAL A 124 5.78 -12.24 13.36
CA VAL A 124 5.98 -13.60 13.86
C VAL A 124 5.91 -13.65 15.38
N HIS A 125 5.48 -14.77 15.93
CA HIS A 125 5.57 -15.06 17.36
C HIS A 125 6.89 -15.75 17.69
N LYS A 126 7.72 -15.12 18.54
CA LYS A 126 9.01 -15.65 18.99
C LYS A 126 9.18 -15.43 20.49
N LYS A 127 10.09 -16.20 21.10
CA LYS A 127 10.37 -16.13 22.53
C LYS A 127 11.15 -14.84 22.87
N ASN A 128 12.06 -14.46 22.04
CA ASN A 128 12.93 -13.29 22.21
C ASN A 128 13.19 -12.57 20.87
N VAL A 129 13.82 -11.41 20.96
CA VAL A 129 14.11 -10.55 19.79
C VAL A 129 15.17 -11.17 18.89
N GLU A 130 16.13 -11.92 19.42
CA GLU A 130 17.22 -12.51 18.62
C GLU A 130 16.68 -13.60 17.66
N GLU A 131 15.76 -14.44 18.16
CA GLU A 131 15.05 -15.39 17.30
C GLU A 131 14.19 -14.68 16.23
N ALA A 132 13.56 -13.57 16.60
CA ALA A 132 12.79 -12.76 15.67
C ALA A 132 13.69 -12.11 14.61
N ARG A 133 14.87 -11.58 15.00
CA ARG A 133 15.85 -10.98 14.09
C ARG A 133 16.34 -11.99 13.06
N THR A 134 16.79 -13.17 13.50
CA THR A 134 17.23 -14.25 12.61
C THR A 134 16.12 -14.66 11.62
N PHE A 135 14.86 -14.69 12.06
CA PHE A 135 13.72 -14.96 11.20
C PHE A 135 13.52 -13.84 10.16
N PHE A 136 13.54 -12.59 10.59
CA PHE A 136 13.33 -11.46 9.70
C PHE A 136 14.47 -11.29 8.70
N ASP A 137 15.72 -11.48 9.09
CA ASP A 137 16.87 -11.39 8.18
C ASP A 137 16.72 -12.37 7.00
N ARG A 138 16.23 -13.58 7.24
CA ARG A 138 15.95 -14.53 6.18
C ARG A 138 14.76 -14.12 5.31
N THR A 139 13.62 -13.84 5.95
CA THR A 139 12.37 -13.59 5.21
C THR A 139 12.34 -12.23 4.51
N ALA A 140 12.98 -11.21 5.09
CA ALA A 140 13.11 -9.91 4.46
C ALA A 140 14.03 -9.97 3.23
N ASN A 141 15.18 -10.66 3.32
CA ASN A 141 16.07 -10.83 2.16
C ASN A 141 15.39 -11.56 1.00
N ASP A 142 14.59 -12.59 1.27
CA ASP A 142 13.82 -13.28 0.23
C ASP A 142 12.79 -12.34 -0.42
N ALA A 143 12.03 -11.59 0.38
CA ALA A 143 11.06 -10.61 -0.12
C ALA A 143 11.73 -9.52 -0.96
N VAL A 144 12.87 -8.96 -0.49
CA VAL A 144 13.65 -7.95 -1.23
C VAL A 144 14.13 -8.50 -2.57
N SER A 145 14.67 -9.72 -2.58
CA SER A 145 15.15 -10.37 -3.82
C SER A 145 14.02 -10.53 -4.84
N ARG A 146 12.87 -11.04 -4.43
CA ARG A 146 11.71 -11.26 -5.32
C ARG A 146 11.12 -9.96 -5.87
N LEU A 147 10.98 -8.95 -5.02
CA LEU A 147 10.50 -7.63 -5.46
C LEU A 147 11.46 -6.96 -6.43
N ASN A 148 12.76 -7.03 -6.17
CA ASN A 148 13.77 -6.50 -7.09
C ASN A 148 13.75 -7.23 -8.45
N HIS A 149 13.47 -8.54 -8.49
CA HIS A 149 13.26 -9.27 -9.75
C HIS A 149 12.03 -8.81 -10.54
N MET A 150 11.08 -8.15 -9.87
CA MET A 150 9.90 -7.52 -10.49
C MET A 150 10.12 -6.04 -10.82
N ASP A 151 11.35 -5.55 -10.78
CA ASP A 151 11.70 -4.12 -10.93
C ASP A 151 11.07 -3.21 -9.85
N SER A 152 10.68 -3.78 -8.71
CA SER A 152 10.21 -3.04 -7.54
C SER A 152 11.34 -2.93 -6.53
N HIS A 153 11.92 -1.74 -6.40
CA HIS A 153 12.95 -1.49 -5.38
C HIS A 153 12.39 -1.68 -3.98
N CYS A 154 13.07 -2.47 -3.16
CA CYS A 154 12.62 -2.80 -1.81
C CYS A 154 13.72 -2.59 -0.79
N GLU A 155 13.40 -1.90 0.31
CA GLU A 155 14.32 -1.58 1.39
C GLU A 155 13.70 -1.82 2.77
N GLU A 156 14.51 -2.15 3.76
CA GLU A 156 14.09 -2.29 5.15
C GLU A 156 13.99 -0.92 5.83
N LEU A 157 12.92 -0.72 6.60
CA LEU A 157 12.73 0.51 7.36
C LEU A 157 13.26 0.38 8.79
N ASP A 158 13.95 1.40 9.26
CA ASP A 158 14.37 1.52 10.65
C ASP A 158 13.21 1.93 11.59
N ALA A 159 13.49 2.02 12.89
CA ALA A 159 12.47 2.36 13.88
C ALA A 159 11.96 3.80 13.73
N VAL A 160 12.83 4.74 13.36
CA VAL A 160 12.46 6.16 13.22
C VAL A 160 11.56 6.36 12.02
N GLU A 161 11.89 5.72 10.88
CA GLU A 161 11.07 5.74 9.67
C GLU A 161 9.69 5.09 9.90
N ARG A 162 9.64 3.93 10.57
CA ARG A 162 8.36 3.27 10.92
C ARG A 162 7.50 4.12 11.85
N LEU A 163 8.09 4.78 12.83
CA LEU A 163 7.36 5.69 13.72
C LEU A 163 6.90 6.94 12.99
N ARG A 164 7.66 7.43 12.00
CA ARG A 164 7.27 8.55 11.15
C ARG A 164 5.99 8.25 10.36
N ILE A 165 5.85 7.04 9.83
CA ILE A 165 4.62 6.65 9.11
C ILE A 165 3.40 6.72 10.04
N LEU A 166 3.55 6.29 11.29
CA LEU A 166 2.49 6.38 12.29
C LEU A 166 2.23 7.83 12.72
N HIS A 167 3.29 8.64 12.89
CA HIS A 167 3.16 10.06 13.18
C HIS A 167 2.38 10.79 12.09
N ASP A 168 2.76 10.60 10.84
CA ASP A 168 2.12 11.24 9.68
C ASP A 168 0.63 10.86 9.55
N PHE A 169 0.26 9.63 9.99
CA PHE A 169 -1.14 9.23 10.05
C PHE A 169 -1.88 9.84 11.24
N TYR A 170 -1.29 9.81 12.44
CA TYR A 170 -1.95 10.29 13.66
C TYR A 170 -1.97 11.82 13.80
N ARG A 171 -1.03 12.52 13.14
CA ARG A 171 -0.84 13.97 13.14
C ARG A 171 -0.83 14.54 11.73
N VAL A 172 -1.90 14.25 10.98
CA VAL A 172 -2.06 14.77 9.61
C VAL A 172 -2.00 16.29 9.60
N GLY A 173 -1.08 16.86 8.81
CA GLY A 173 -0.82 18.30 8.72
C GLY A 173 0.34 18.78 9.60
N GLU A 174 0.93 17.91 10.42
CA GLU A 174 2.08 18.21 11.29
C GLU A 174 3.32 17.40 10.90
N GLU A 175 3.40 16.86 9.67
CA GLU A 175 4.45 15.95 9.20
C GLU A 175 5.85 16.57 9.30
N THR A 176 5.96 17.90 9.18
CA THR A 176 7.23 18.64 9.33
C THR A 176 7.70 18.75 10.76
N GLN A 177 6.82 18.55 11.74
CA GLN A 177 7.15 18.66 13.17
C GLN A 177 7.74 17.36 13.74
N TYR A 178 7.82 16.31 12.93
CA TYR A 178 8.38 15.05 13.37
C TYR A 178 9.90 15.16 13.58
N HIS A 179 10.28 15.20 14.85
CA HIS A 179 11.67 15.14 15.30
C HIS A 179 11.77 14.08 16.40
N LEU A 180 12.28 12.91 16.07
CA LEU A 180 12.47 11.83 17.03
C LEU A 180 13.94 11.39 17.05
N ASP A 181 14.61 11.66 18.18
CA ASP A 181 15.86 11.00 18.52
C ASP A 181 15.58 9.98 19.63
N LEU A 182 15.65 8.69 19.30
CA LEU A 182 15.42 7.60 20.23
C LEU A 182 16.42 7.59 21.38
N ARG A 183 17.68 8.02 21.16
CA ARG A 183 18.70 8.08 22.20
C ARG A 183 18.40 9.20 23.20
N GLU A 184 17.94 10.33 22.70
CA GLU A 184 17.55 11.46 23.54
C GLU A 184 16.29 11.14 24.35
N CYS A 185 15.27 10.53 23.73
CA CYS A 185 14.08 10.06 24.42
C CYS A 185 14.43 9.11 25.60
N MET A 186 15.33 8.15 25.36
CA MET A 186 15.78 7.22 26.41
C MET A 186 16.50 7.94 27.54
N LYS A 187 17.38 8.91 27.24
CA LYS A 187 18.10 9.70 28.26
C LYS A 187 17.15 10.54 29.12
N GLN A 188 16.12 11.11 28.51
CA GLN A 188 15.12 11.97 29.18
C GLN A 188 13.99 11.18 29.85
N GLY A 189 13.94 9.85 29.71
CA GLY A 189 12.86 9.00 30.22
C GLY A 189 11.51 9.28 29.55
N ARG A 190 11.50 9.88 28.35
CA ARG A 190 10.28 10.14 27.58
C ARG A 190 9.89 8.92 26.76
N SER A 191 8.59 8.74 26.56
CA SER A 191 8.08 7.68 25.71
C SER A 191 8.18 8.10 24.25
N PHE A 192 8.67 7.22 23.36
CA PHE A 192 8.59 7.43 21.90
C PHE A 192 7.14 7.64 21.42
N LYS A 193 6.15 7.16 22.19
CA LYS A 193 4.73 7.33 21.87
C LYS A 193 4.30 8.78 21.90
N ASP A 194 4.96 9.63 22.72
CA ASP A 194 4.63 11.05 22.81
C ASP A 194 4.88 11.80 21.51
N ALA A 195 5.87 11.34 20.72
CA ALA A 195 6.17 11.91 19.42
C ALA A 195 5.20 11.46 18.31
N VAL A 196 4.37 10.44 18.56
CA VAL A 196 3.54 9.78 17.54
C VAL A 196 2.05 9.93 17.83
N CYS A 197 1.66 9.93 19.11
CA CYS A 197 0.26 10.00 19.51
C CYS A 197 -0.45 11.25 19.01
N PRO A 198 -1.73 11.16 18.61
CA PRO A 198 -2.56 12.34 18.39
C PRO A 198 -2.88 13.04 19.73
N ASP A 199 -3.27 14.30 19.68
CA ASP A 199 -3.62 15.08 20.88
C ASP A 199 -4.87 14.54 21.57
N SER A 200 -5.80 14.01 20.81
CA SER A 200 -7.02 13.36 21.34
C SER A 200 -7.48 12.24 20.43
N MET A 201 -8.19 11.25 21.00
CA MET A 201 -8.78 10.14 20.28
C MET A 201 -10.08 9.71 20.92
N GLU A 202 -11.16 9.69 20.17
CA GLU A 202 -12.46 9.23 20.61
C GLU A 202 -13.04 8.22 19.60
N PHE A 203 -13.37 7.02 20.06
CA PHE A 203 -14.02 6.00 19.26
C PHE A 203 -15.54 6.04 19.45
N LYS A 204 -16.25 6.16 18.33
CA LYS A 204 -17.73 6.09 18.25
C LYS A 204 -18.15 4.73 17.69
N LYS A 205 -19.46 4.57 17.45
CA LYS A 205 -20.05 3.34 16.90
C LYS A 205 -19.45 2.98 15.54
N ASP A 206 -19.39 3.94 14.62
CA ASP A 206 -19.10 3.74 13.19
C ASP A 206 -17.92 4.57 12.67
N HIS A 207 -17.31 5.38 13.52
CA HIS A 207 -16.16 6.23 13.21
C HIS A 207 -15.35 6.55 14.47
N PHE A 208 -14.23 7.22 14.29
CA PHE A 208 -13.45 7.81 15.38
C PHE A 208 -13.15 9.27 15.08
N VAL A 209 -12.85 10.04 16.13
CA VAL A 209 -12.39 11.41 16.03
C VAL A 209 -10.97 11.45 16.58
N MET A 210 -10.06 12.04 15.81
CA MET A 210 -8.63 12.12 16.08
C MET A 210 -8.16 13.56 15.90
N GLY A 211 -7.90 14.26 17.04
CA GLY A 211 -7.67 15.69 16.98
C GLY A 211 -8.86 16.42 16.33
N ASN A 212 -8.59 17.06 15.19
CA ASN A 212 -9.61 17.76 14.37
C ASN A 212 -10.08 16.93 13.15
N LYS A 213 -9.64 15.69 13.01
CA LYS A 213 -9.99 14.81 11.89
C LYS A 213 -11.01 13.77 12.30
N TYR A 214 -11.83 13.37 11.35
CA TYR A 214 -12.75 12.24 11.43
C TYR A 214 -12.18 11.07 10.66
N GLY A 215 -12.26 9.87 11.23
CA GLY A 215 -11.76 8.66 10.56
C GLY A 215 -12.75 7.51 10.65
N ARG A 216 -12.71 6.63 9.66
CA ARG A 216 -13.55 5.43 9.60
C ARG A 216 -12.76 4.25 9.10
N VAL A 217 -12.95 3.11 9.76
CA VAL A 217 -12.41 1.83 9.31
C VAL A 217 -13.50 1.00 8.66
N LEU A 218 -13.18 0.51 7.46
CA LEU A 218 -14.00 -0.39 6.68
C LEU A 218 -13.24 -1.73 6.48
N PHE A 219 -13.96 -2.78 6.16
CA PHE A 219 -13.38 -4.05 5.77
C PHE A 219 -14.14 -4.66 4.61
N LEU A 220 -13.46 -5.45 3.80
CA LEU A 220 -14.08 -6.19 2.69
C LEU A 220 -14.78 -7.42 3.27
N LYS A 221 -16.11 -7.37 3.32
CA LYS A 221 -16.96 -8.42 3.90
C LYS A 221 -17.24 -9.53 2.91
N GLU A 222 -17.61 -9.17 1.68
CA GLU A 222 -17.93 -10.11 0.62
C GLU A 222 -17.05 -9.88 -0.58
N TYR A 223 -16.57 -10.98 -1.15
CA TYR A 223 -15.68 -11.02 -2.29
C TYR A 223 -16.44 -11.61 -3.48
N ALA A 224 -16.30 -11.01 -4.65
CA ALA A 224 -16.82 -11.59 -5.88
C ALA A 224 -16.11 -12.92 -6.21
N SER A 225 -16.78 -13.81 -6.90
CA SER A 225 -16.15 -15.04 -7.42
C SER A 225 -15.03 -14.73 -8.43
N TYR A 226 -15.12 -13.58 -9.09
CA TYR A 226 -14.08 -13.04 -9.97
C TYR A 226 -13.84 -11.57 -9.63
N ILE A 227 -12.68 -11.27 -9.09
CA ILE A 227 -12.24 -9.91 -8.77
C ILE A 227 -11.39 -9.38 -9.93
N LYS A 228 -11.58 -8.12 -10.30
CA LYS A 228 -10.72 -7.46 -11.29
C LYS A 228 -9.50 -6.84 -10.61
N ASP A 229 -8.36 -6.92 -11.26
CA ASP A 229 -7.08 -6.36 -10.82
C ASP A 229 -7.08 -4.83 -10.60
N SER A 230 -8.07 -4.13 -11.17
CA SER A 230 -8.24 -2.69 -10.99
C SER A 230 -8.90 -2.29 -9.66
N MET A 231 -9.50 -3.22 -8.90
CA MET A 231 -10.29 -2.88 -7.69
C MET A 231 -9.45 -2.15 -6.63
N ILE A 232 -8.29 -2.68 -6.28
CA ILE A 232 -7.41 -2.06 -5.28
C ILE A 232 -6.95 -0.68 -5.75
N ASN A 233 -6.60 -0.55 -7.02
CA ASN A 233 -6.21 0.73 -7.61
C ASN A 233 -7.34 1.76 -7.62
N GLU A 234 -8.58 1.34 -7.86
CA GLU A 234 -9.74 2.24 -7.81
C GLU A 234 -10.06 2.66 -6.37
N LEU A 235 -10.01 1.74 -5.39
CA LEU A 235 -10.21 2.05 -3.97
C LEU A 235 -9.16 3.02 -3.42
N THR A 236 -7.92 2.87 -3.86
CA THR A 236 -6.80 3.73 -3.43
C THR A 236 -6.63 4.99 -4.30
N SER A 237 -7.48 5.23 -5.29
CA SER A 237 -7.46 6.43 -6.12
C SER A 237 -8.14 7.63 -5.48
N LEU A 238 -8.78 7.47 -4.33
CA LEU A 238 -9.43 8.56 -3.61
C LEU A 238 -8.37 9.59 -3.16
N ASN A 239 -8.60 10.86 -3.48
CA ASN A 239 -7.70 11.97 -3.08
C ASN A 239 -7.89 12.32 -1.60
N ARG A 240 -7.58 11.37 -0.72
CA ARG A 240 -7.69 11.47 0.75
C ARG A 240 -6.57 10.72 1.43
N SER A 241 -6.28 11.09 2.66
CA SER A 241 -5.45 10.26 3.55
C SER A 241 -6.15 8.94 3.81
N LEU A 242 -5.56 7.86 3.31
CA LEU A 242 -6.14 6.54 3.32
C LEU A 242 -5.05 5.49 3.49
N MET A 243 -5.29 4.48 4.31
CA MET A 243 -4.49 3.25 4.31
C MET A 243 -5.36 2.05 3.99
N LEU A 244 -4.97 1.29 2.97
CA LEU A 244 -5.56 0.00 2.66
C LEU A 244 -4.55 -1.08 3.02
N SER A 245 -4.95 -2.03 3.86
CA SER A 245 -4.10 -3.13 4.31
C SER A 245 -4.72 -4.48 3.99
N ILE A 246 -3.89 -5.40 3.53
CA ILE A 246 -4.22 -6.79 3.27
C ILE A 246 -3.40 -7.65 4.23
N ASP A 247 -4.04 -8.22 5.24
CA ASP A 247 -3.41 -9.22 6.12
C ASP A 247 -3.48 -10.58 5.47
N ILE A 248 -2.36 -11.28 5.42
CA ILE A 248 -2.20 -12.58 4.74
C ILE A 248 -1.60 -13.57 5.73
N ILE A 249 -2.26 -14.70 5.89
CA ILE A 249 -1.83 -15.81 6.73
C ILE A 249 -1.75 -17.05 5.85
N PRO A 250 -0.56 -17.46 5.43
CA PRO A 250 -0.39 -18.69 4.66
C PRO A 250 -0.73 -19.92 5.50
N VAL A 251 -1.45 -20.87 4.91
CA VAL A 251 -1.79 -22.15 5.55
C VAL A 251 -0.82 -23.23 5.06
N PRO A 252 -0.28 -24.09 5.95
CA PRO A 252 0.52 -25.23 5.53
C PRO A 252 -0.23 -26.10 4.52
N THR A 253 0.44 -26.56 3.46
CA THR A 253 -0.22 -27.24 2.33
C THR A 253 -0.94 -28.52 2.76
N ASP A 254 -0.36 -29.28 3.69
CA ASP A 254 -0.98 -30.51 4.24
C ASP A 254 -2.24 -30.19 5.05
N GLU A 255 -2.26 -29.11 5.82
CA GLU A 255 -3.45 -28.65 6.54
C GLU A 255 -4.51 -28.13 5.57
N ALA A 256 -4.11 -27.36 4.56
CA ALA A 256 -5.01 -26.84 3.54
C ALA A 256 -5.72 -27.94 2.76
N VAL A 257 -4.97 -28.95 2.29
CA VAL A 257 -5.54 -30.09 1.57
C VAL A 257 -6.51 -30.88 2.47
N ARG A 258 -6.12 -31.15 3.72
CA ARG A 258 -6.97 -31.85 4.69
C ARG A 258 -8.25 -31.07 5.00
N GLU A 259 -8.17 -29.76 5.17
CA GLU A 259 -9.32 -28.88 5.40
C GLU A 259 -10.29 -28.93 4.21
N MET A 260 -9.78 -28.82 2.98
CA MET A 260 -10.60 -28.89 1.77
C MET A 260 -11.21 -30.28 1.53
N GLN A 261 -10.50 -31.36 1.82
CA GLN A 261 -11.04 -32.72 1.78
C GLN A 261 -12.19 -32.91 2.77
N ASN A 262 -12.03 -32.43 4.00
CA ASN A 262 -13.08 -32.49 5.03
C ASN A 262 -14.30 -31.66 4.62
N ARG A 263 -14.09 -30.47 4.05
CA ARG A 263 -15.16 -29.61 3.55
C ARG A 263 -15.90 -30.26 2.39
N LEU A 264 -15.17 -30.87 1.44
CA LEU A 264 -15.77 -31.60 0.33
C LEU A 264 -16.63 -32.78 0.82
N LEU A 265 -16.13 -33.56 1.79
CA LEU A 265 -16.87 -34.67 2.40
C LEU A 265 -18.18 -34.17 3.06
N GLY A 266 -18.13 -33.02 3.75
CA GLY A 266 -19.29 -32.39 4.34
C GLY A 266 -20.34 -32.00 3.29
N VAL A 267 -19.91 -31.37 2.19
CA VAL A 267 -20.80 -31.00 1.08
C VAL A 267 -21.40 -32.24 0.39
N GLU A 268 -20.60 -33.28 0.11
CA GLU A 268 -21.07 -34.54 -0.47
C GLU A 268 -22.08 -35.24 0.45
N THR A 269 -21.87 -35.18 1.77
CA THR A 269 -22.82 -35.69 2.77
C THR A 269 -24.15 -34.92 2.70
N ASN A 270 -24.10 -33.60 2.60
CA ASN A 270 -25.28 -32.77 2.48
C ASN A 270 -26.09 -33.07 1.18
N VAL A 271 -25.38 -33.20 0.05
CA VAL A 271 -26.00 -33.62 -1.23
C VAL A 271 -26.66 -35.00 -1.09
N THR A 272 -25.95 -35.98 -0.50
CA THR A 272 -26.50 -37.32 -0.30
C THR A 272 -27.71 -37.30 0.63
N ASN A 273 -27.68 -36.57 1.73
CA ASN A 273 -28.83 -36.45 2.65
C ASN A 273 -30.00 -35.76 1.98
N TRP A 274 -29.77 -34.73 1.16
CA TRP A 274 -30.84 -34.11 0.37
C TRP A 274 -31.48 -35.10 -0.60
N GLN A 275 -30.66 -35.86 -1.37
CA GLN A 275 -31.16 -36.89 -2.30
C GLN A 275 -31.96 -37.97 -1.58
N ARG A 276 -31.51 -38.47 -0.42
CA ARG A 276 -32.23 -39.44 0.39
C ARG A 276 -33.62 -38.93 0.82
N ARG A 277 -33.69 -37.63 1.23
CA ARG A 277 -34.98 -37.00 1.59
C ARG A 277 -35.92 -36.90 0.40
N GLN A 278 -35.44 -36.57 -0.80
CA GLN A 278 -36.25 -36.51 -2.00
C GLN A 278 -36.75 -37.92 -2.39
N ASN A 279 -35.87 -38.89 -2.34
CA ASN A 279 -36.24 -40.30 -2.64
C ASN A 279 -37.31 -40.83 -1.66
N SER A 280 -37.19 -40.52 -0.35
CA SER A 280 -38.21 -40.89 0.63
C SER A 280 -39.56 -40.18 0.41
N ASN A 281 -39.58 -39.06 -0.27
CA ASN A 281 -40.79 -38.32 -0.69
C ASN A 281 -41.26 -38.72 -2.10
N ASN A 282 -40.77 -39.84 -2.66
CA ASN A 282 -41.08 -40.33 -4.03
C ASN A 282 -40.74 -39.33 -5.15
N ASN A 283 -39.82 -38.38 -4.92
CA ASN A 283 -39.41 -37.38 -5.90
C ASN A 283 -38.04 -37.76 -6.49
N PHE A 284 -37.98 -38.81 -7.31
CA PHE A 284 -36.75 -39.38 -7.87
C PHE A 284 -36.09 -38.52 -8.96
N SER A 285 -36.81 -37.55 -9.52
CA SER A 285 -36.31 -36.63 -10.54
C SER A 285 -35.88 -35.28 -10.00
N ALA A 286 -35.83 -35.11 -8.68
CA ALA A 286 -35.44 -33.85 -8.07
C ALA A 286 -33.99 -33.51 -8.37
N VAL A 287 -33.74 -32.33 -8.92
CA VAL A 287 -32.39 -31.80 -9.20
C VAL A 287 -31.81 -31.22 -7.91
N VAL A 288 -30.54 -31.52 -7.64
CA VAL A 288 -29.81 -30.93 -6.49
C VAL A 288 -29.94 -29.42 -6.52
N PRO A 289 -30.24 -28.76 -5.38
CA PRO A 289 -30.29 -27.31 -5.31
C PRO A 289 -29.02 -26.68 -5.84
N TYR A 290 -29.17 -25.60 -6.60
CA TYR A 290 -28.05 -24.90 -7.23
C TYR A 290 -26.95 -24.55 -6.24
N ASP A 291 -27.29 -24.06 -5.06
CA ASP A 291 -26.35 -23.66 -4.02
C ASP A 291 -25.44 -24.82 -3.54
N LEU A 292 -25.99 -26.00 -3.37
CA LEU A 292 -25.25 -27.21 -2.98
C LEU A 292 -24.34 -27.69 -4.11
N GLU A 293 -24.80 -27.65 -5.35
CA GLU A 293 -24.01 -28.00 -6.52
C GLU A 293 -22.86 -27.01 -6.74
N GLN A 294 -23.15 -25.72 -6.56
CA GLN A 294 -22.15 -24.66 -6.64
C GLN A 294 -21.07 -24.82 -5.56
N GLN A 295 -21.45 -25.04 -4.31
CA GLN A 295 -20.52 -25.30 -3.21
C GLN A 295 -19.64 -26.54 -3.47
N ARG A 296 -20.23 -27.60 -4.02
CA ARG A 296 -19.50 -28.81 -4.40
C ARG A 296 -18.47 -28.53 -5.46
N LYS A 297 -18.84 -27.81 -6.50
CA LYS A 297 -17.94 -27.42 -7.59
C LYS A 297 -16.79 -26.54 -7.10
N GLU A 298 -17.09 -25.48 -6.38
CA GLU A 298 -16.07 -24.55 -5.83
C GLU A 298 -15.08 -25.26 -4.91
N THR A 299 -15.58 -26.18 -4.06
CA THR A 299 -14.70 -26.92 -3.14
C THR A 299 -13.78 -27.89 -3.88
N ARG A 300 -14.27 -28.53 -4.95
CA ARG A 300 -13.47 -29.40 -5.82
C ARG A 300 -12.43 -28.60 -6.59
N GLU A 301 -12.80 -27.52 -7.22
CA GLU A 301 -11.89 -26.63 -7.95
C GLU A 301 -10.78 -26.16 -7.03
N MET A 302 -11.10 -25.71 -5.81
CA MET A 302 -10.09 -25.30 -4.84
C MET A 302 -9.15 -26.45 -4.43
N LEU A 303 -9.67 -27.68 -4.23
CA LEU A 303 -8.87 -28.85 -3.94
C LEU A 303 -7.93 -29.20 -5.11
N ASP A 304 -8.42 -29.13 -6.35
CA ASP A 304 -7.64 -29.37 -7.55
C ASP A 304 -6.53 -28.30 -7.72
N ASP A 305 -6.83 -27.04 -7.44
CA ASP A 305 -5.87 -25.94 -7.46
C ASP A 305 -4.73 -26.18 -6.46
N LEU A 306 -5.05 -26.63 -5.24
CA LEU A 306 -4.06 -26.92 -4.19
C LEU A 306 -3.19 -28.13 -4.49
N THR A 307 -3.71 -29.13 -5.23
CA THR A 307 -3.03 -30.41 -5.47
C THR A 307 -2.31 -30.48 -6.82
N THR A 308 -2.76 -29.73 -7.82
CA THR A 308 -2.28 -29.87 -9.21
C THR A 308 -1.70 -28.60 -9.81
N ARG A 309 -2.02 -27.39 -9.28
CA ARG A 309 -1.70 -26.11 -9.91
C ARG A 309 -0.71 -25.24 -9.14
N ASP A 310 -0.01 -25.77 -8.17
CA ASP A 310 0.95 -25.03 -7.32
C ASP A 310 0.33 -23.80 -6.62
N GLN A 311 -0.98 -23.84 -6.37
CA GLN A 311 -1.68 -22.83 -5.59
C GLN A 311 -1.55 -23.12 -4.09
N ARG A 312 -1.49 -22.07 -3.27
CA ARG A 312 -1.54 -22.19 -1.81
C ARG A 312 -2.84 -21.62 -1.27
N MET A 313 -3.30 -22.18 -0.16
CA MET A 313 -4.41 -21.62 0.60
C MET A 313 -3.90 -20.57 1.57
N MET A 314 -4.57 -19.43 1.60
CA MET A 314 -4.25 -18.32 2.49
C MET A 314 -5.53 -17.78 3.13
N PHE A 315 -5.45 -17.40 4.39
CA PHE A 315 -6.47 -16.58 5.00
C PHE A 315 -6.09 -15.12 4.81
N ALA A 316 -7.02 -14.31 4.34
CA ALA A 316 -6.81 -12.90 4.13
C ALA A 316 -7.97 -12.05 4.65
N VAL A 317 -7.66 -10.82 5.05
CA VAL A 317 -8.64 -9.77 5.30
C VAL A 317 -8.13 -8.46 4.72
N VAL A 318 -9.00 -7.78 3.99
CA VAL A 318 -8.74 -6.43 3.46
C VAL A 318 -9.43 -5.42 4.37
N THR A 319 -8.65 -4.49 4.91
CA THR A 319 -9.12 -3.38 5.73
C THR A 319 -8.72 -2.06 5.11
N LEU A 320 -9.55 -1.05 5.29
CA LEU A 320 -9.30 0.29 4.79
C LEU A 320 -9.67 1.29 5.88
N VAL A 321 -8.77 2.23 6.17
CA VAL A 321 -9.04 3.39 7.01
C VAL A 321 -8.89 4.64 6.16
N HIS A 322 -9.82 5.59 6.26
CA HIS A 322 -9.71 6.89 5.62
C HIS A 322 -10.04 8.00 6.60
N LEU A 323 -9.49 9.19 6.34
CA LEU A 323 -9.64 10.39 7.15
C LEU A 323 -10.30 11.50 6.34
N ALA A 324 -11.08 12.35 7.02
CA ALA A 324 -11.73 13.52 6.44
C ALA A 324 -11.72 14.70 7.44
N ASP A 325 -11.98 15.90 6.96
CA ASP A 325 -12.02 17.11 7.78
C ASP A 325 -13.36 17.31 8.49
N SER A 326 -14.43 16.72 7.97
CA SER A 326 -15.77 16.76 8.57
C SER A 326 -16.45 15.39 8.55
N LYS A 327 -17.51 15.24 9.33
CA LYS A 327 -18.30 14.01 9.36
C LYS A 327 -19.07 13.81 8.05
N GLU A 328 -19.57 14.87 7.46
CA GLU A 328 -20.29 14.88 6.20
C GLU A 328 -19.39 14.41 5.05
N GLU A 329 -18.16 14.92 5.01
CA GLU A 329 -17.13 14.50 4.04
C GLU A 329 -16.77 13.03 4.24
N LEU A 330 -16.57 12.60 5.50
CA LEU A 330 -16.30 11.20 5.83
C LEU A 330 -17.41 10.27 5.32
N ASP A 331 -18.67 10.66 5.47
CA ASP A 331 -19.83 9.88 5.02
C ASP A 331 -19.86 9.80 3.49
N SER A 332 -19.63 10.91 2.78
CA SER A 332 -19.57 10.98 1.32
C SER A 332 -18.44 10.12 0.75
N ASP A 333 -17.25 10.21 1.34
CA ASP A 333 -16.08 9.42 0.93
C ASP A 333 -16.32 7.92 1.18
N THR A 334 -16.96 7.56 2.31
CA THR A 334 -17.36 6.18 2.60
C THR A 334 -18.32 5.64 1.55
N GLU A 335 -19.31 6.41 1.15
CA GLU A 335 -20.30 6.00 0.12
C GLU A 335 -19.62 5.80 -1.23
N THR A 336 -18.68 6.66 -1.59
CA THR A 336 -17.85 6.54 -2.79
C THR A 336 -17.05 5.24 -2.78
N LEU A 337 -16.34 4.93 -1.70
CA LEU A 337 -15.56 3.69 -1.53
C LEU A 337 -16.46 2.45 -1.62
N GLN A 338 -17.62 2.48 -0.97
CA GLN A 338 -18.60 1.38 -1.05
C GLN A 338 -19.17 1.22 -2.45
N SER A 339 -19.37 2.32 -3.17
CA SER A 339 -19.84 2.29 -4.57
C SER A 339 -18.79 1.66 -5.50
N ILE A 340 -17.50 1.98 -5.30
CA ILE A 340 -16.40 1.34 -6.03
C ILE A 340 -16.40 -0.17 -5.76
N ALA A 341 -16.48 -0.60 -4.50
CA ALA A 341 -16.53 -2.02 -4.17
C ALA A 341 -17.74 -2.74 -4.83
N ARG A 342 -18.94 -2.13 -4.80
CA ARG A 342 -20.13 -2.67 -5.47
C ARG A 342 -19.97 -2.80 -6.99
N LYS A 343 -19.27 -1.86 -7.64
CA LYS A 343 -18.93 -1.96 -9.07
C LYS A 343 -18.13 -3.22 -9.39
N HIS A 344 -17.33 -3.70 -8.44
CA HIS A 344 -16.55 -4.94 -8.51
C HIS A 344 -17.28 -6.14 -7.90
N LEU A 345 -18.60 -6.04 -7.64
CA LEU A 345 -19.41 -7.09 -7.02
C LEU A 345 -18.90 -7.52 -5.63
N CYS A 346 -18.19 -6.62 -4.96
CA CYS A 346 -17.67 -6.81 -3.61
C CYS A 346 -18.44 -5.93 -2.61
N GLN A 347 -18.47 -6.32 -1.34
CA GLN A 347 -19.10 -5.54 -0.28
C GLN A 347 -18.07 -5.00 0.70
N LEU A 348 -17.84 -3.70 0.67
CA LEU A 348 -17.05 -2.98 1.67
C LEU A 348 -17.98 -2.46 2.77
N THR A 349 -17.72 -2.83 4.03
CA THR A 349 -18.62 -2.57 5.15
C THR A 349 -17.88 -1.83 6.27
N THR A 350 -18.59 -0.88 6.92
CA THR A 350 -18.06 -0.16 8.09
C THR A 350 -18.03 -1.09 9.30
N LEU A 351 -16.94 -1.06 10.06
CA LEU A 351 -16.85 -1.74 11.35
C LEU A 351 -17.68 -1.00 12.40
N ASN A 352 -18.74 -1.63 12.91
CA ASN A 352 -19.54 -1.06 13.98
C ASN A 352 -19.06 -1.55 15.35
N TRP A 353 -18.81 -0.62 16.29
CA TRP A 353 -18.31 -0.87 17.64
C TRP A 353 -16.90 -1.51 17.71
N GLN A 354 -16.23 -1.64 16.59
CA GLN A 354 -14.89 -2.24 16.46
C GLN A 354 -13.89 -1.30 15.77
N GLN A 355 -14.15 0.01 15.79
CA GLN A 355 -13.29 0.99 15.11
C GLN A 355 -11.86 0.99 15.67
N ALA A 356 -11.68 0.80 17.00
CA ALA A 356 -10.36 0.74 17.62
C ALA A 356 -9.55 -0.49 17.16
N ASP A 357 -10.17 -1.67 17.15
CA ASP A 357 -9.53 -2.90 16.70
C ASP A 357 -9.32 -2.91 15.19
N GLY A 358 -10.26 -2.34 14.45
CA GLY A 358 -10.13 -2.08 13.02
C GLY A 358 -8.96 -1.18 12.69
N LEU A 359 -8.79 -0.07 13.41
CA LEU A 359 -7.68 0.86 13.21
C LEU A 359 -6.32 0.17 13.41
N VAL A 360 -6.16 -0.58 14.50
CA VAL A 360 -4.91 -1.35 14.75
C VAL A 360 -4.66 -2.36 13.63
N THR A 361 -5.73 -2.94 13.06
CA THR A 361 -5.62 -3.89 11.94
C THR A 361 -5.27 -3.17 10.63
N ALA A 362 -5.85 -1.99 10.37
CA ALA A 362 -5.60 -1.24 9.14
C ALA A 362 -4.21 -0.59 9.08
N LEU A 363 -3.61 -0.28 10.24
CA LEU A 363 -2.27 0.31 10.30
C LEU A 363 -1.16 -0.73 10.04
N PRO A 364 0.02 -0.31 9.51
CA PRO A 364 1.12 -1.21 9.14
C PRO A 364 1.93 -1.69 10.36
N LEU A 365 1.24 -2.12 11.40
CA LEU A 365 1.83 -2.61 12.65
C LEU A 365 2.19 -4.11 12.60
N GLY A 366 1.55 -4.88 11.70
CA GLY A 366 1.63 -6.34 11.67
C GLY A 366 0.73 -7.00 12.71
N LEU A 367 -0.29 -6.29 13.17
CA LEU A 367 -1.32 -6.80 14.07
C LEU A 367 -2.67 -6.92 13.34
N ARG A 368 -3.43 -7.96 13.71
CA ARG A 368 -4.81 -8.15 13.31
C ARG A 368 -5.66 -8.37 14.56
N ARG A 369 -6.68 -7.56 14.76
CA ARG A 369 -7.60 -7.62 15.90
C ARG A 369 -9.06 -7.87 15.48
N ILE A 370 -9.36 -7.79 14.19
CA ILE A 370 -10.68 -8.15 13.66
C ILE A 370 -10.66 -9.59 13.14
N ASP A 371 -11.77 -10.29 13.30
CA ASP A 371 -11.94 -11.65 12.80
C ASP A 371 -12.90 -11.66 11.61
N ALA A 372 -12.37 -11.35 10.43
CA ALA A 372 -13.09 -11.29 9.16
C ALA A 372 -12.29 -11.97 8.05
N LEU A 373 -11.61 -13.06 8.39
CA LEU A 373 -10.76 -13.78 7.47
C LEU A 373 -11.57 -14.48 6.37
N ARG A 374 -11.05 -14.42 5.15
CA ARG A 374 -11.53 -15.16 3.98
C ARG A 374 -10.47 -16.12 3.49
N THR A 375 -10.90 -17.29 3.07
CA THR A 375 -10.04 -18.28 2.42
C THR A 375 -9.90 -17.92 0.96
N LEU A 376 -8.67 -17.72 0.51
CA LEU A 376 -8.31 -17.39 -0.87
C LEU A 376 -7.19 -18.31 -1.35
N THR A 377 -7.17 -18.59 -2.66
CA THR A 377 -6.00 -19.19 -3.33
C THR A 377 -4.95 -18.11 -3.62
N THR A 378 -3.73 -18.52 -3.94
CA THR A 378 -2.67 -17.59 -4.37
C THR A 378 -3.14 -16.69 -5.51
N GLU A 379 -3.78 -17.27 -6.54
CA GLU A 379 -4.26 -16.53 -7.71
C GLU A 379 -5.34 -15.49 -7.33
N ALA A 380 -6.32 -15.90 -6.52
CA ALA A 380 -7.38 -15.01 -6.04
C ALA A 380 -6.82 -13.84 -5.21
N LEU A 381 -5.78 -14.10 -4.40
CA LEU A 381 -5.11 -13.06 -3.62
C LEU A 381 -4.21 -12.18 -4.49
N ALA A 382 -3.53 -12.75 -5.50
CA ALA A 382 -2.65 -12.01 -6.40
C ALA A 382 -3.39 -10.95 -7.24
N VAL A 383 -4.68 -11.14 -7.49
CA VAL A 383 -5.53 -10.11 -8.13
C VAL A 383 -5.62 -8.82 -7.30
N LEU A 384 -5.42 -8.90 -5.97
CA LEU A 384 -5.38 -7.75 -5.07
C LEU A 384 -4.00 -7.07 -5.02
N MET A 385 -3.21 -7.20 -6.09
CA MET A 385 -1.85 -6.64 -6.16
C MET A 385 -1.82 -5.12 -5.96
N PRO A 386 -0.78 -4.59 -5.30
CA PRO A 386 -0.69 -3.17 -4.94
C PRO A 386 -0.02 -2.30 -6.02
N PHE A 387 0.11 -2.79 -7.26
CA PHE A 387 0.86 -2.11 -8.31
C PHE A 387 -0.04 -1.33 -9.28
N LYS A 388 0.39 -0.13 -9.66
CA LYS A 388 -0.33 0.76 -10.58
C LYS A 388 0.60 1.42 -11.59
N ALA A 389 1.42 2.36 -11.15
CA ALA A 389 2.34 3.11 -11.98
C ALA A 389 3.47 3.67 -11.13
N GLN A 390 4.68 3.57 -11.65
CA GLN A 390 5.87 4.08 -10.99
C GLN A 390 5.79 5.59 -10.82
N GLU A 391 6.06 6.07 -9.62
CA GLU A 391 6.24 7.47 -9.29
C GLU A 391 7.73 7.82 -9.31
N ILE A 392 8.05 9.00 -9.82
CA ILE A 392 9.42 9.50 -9.85
C ILE A 392 9.45 10.83 -9.10
N TRP A 393 10.09 10.81 -7.94
CA TRP A 393 10.22 11.96 -7.06
C TRP A 393 11.58 11.98 -6.40
N ASP A 394 12.51 12.67 -7.05
CA ASP A 394 13.86 12.86 -6.53
C ASP A 394 13.97 14.25 -5.89
N ARG A 395 14.41 14.29 -4.65
CA ARG A 395 14.61 15.54 -3.92
C ARG A 395 15.62 16.43 -4.63
N GLY A 396 15.24 17.68 -4.88
CA GLY A 396 16.10 18.63 -5.63
C GLY A 396 16.20 18.33 -7.13
N GLY A 397 15.36 17.43 -7.64
CA GLY A 397 15.31 17.10 -9.05
C GLY A 397 14.62 18.17 -9.90
N VAL A 398 14.66 17.99 -11.21
CA VAL A 398 14.03 18.85 -12.20
C VAL A 398 12.59 18.36 -12.47
N TYR A 399 11.66 19.31 -12.57
CA TYR A 399 10.28 19.02 -12.96
C TYR A 399 10.19 18.70 -14.47
N TYR A 400 9.81 17.48 -14.81
CA TYR A 400 9.64 17.06 -16.20
C TYR A 400 8.19 17.16 -16.70
N GLY A 401 7.21 16.89 -15.85
CA GLY A 401 5.80 16.88 -16.23
C GLY A 401 4.92 16.21 -15.19
N GLN A 402 3.75 15.73 -15.62
CA GLN A 402 2.82 14.97 -14.80
C GLN A 402 2.73 13.53 -15.31
N ASN A 403 2.67 12.57 -14.39
CA ASN A 403 2.43 11.17 -14.69
C ASN A 403 1.05 11.02 -15.35
N ALA A 404 0.98 10.35 -16.50
CA ALA A 404 -0.26 10.20 -17.26
C ALA A 404 -1.34 9.41 -16.49
N ILE A 405 -0.94 8.52 -15.58
CA ILE A 405 -1.82 7.63 -14.81
C ILE A 405 -2.20 8.24 -13.47
N SER A 406 -1.21 8.60 -12.64
CA SER A 406 -1.44 9.12 -11.29
C SER A 406 -1.74 10.61 -11.25
N LYS A 407 -1.39 11.35 -12.30
CA LYS A 407 -1.42 12.82 -12.38
C LYS A 407 -0.48 13.53 -11.40
N ASN A 408 0.35 12.79 -10.69
CA ASN A 408 1.39 13.35 -9.83
C ASN A 408 2.52 13.97 -10.65
N LEU A 409 3.25 14.87 -10.03
CA LEU A 409 4.41 15.48 -10.68
C LEU A 409 5.54 14.47 -10.85
N ILE A 410 6.22 14.53 -11.99
CA ILE A 410 7.46 13.81 -12.26
C ILE A 410 8.61 14.77 -11.98
N VAL A 411 9.36 14.46 -10.94
CA VAL A 411 10.55 15.21 -10.53
C VAL A 411 11.71 14.23 -10.50
N ALA A 412 12.71 14.44 -11.34
CA ALA A 412 13.82 13.53 -11.48
C ALA A 412 15.18 14.23 -11.42
N ASP A 413 16.15 13.61 -10.77
CA ASP A 413 17.53 14.04 -10.75
C ASP A 413 18.40 13.08 -11.58
N ARG A 414 18.80 13.50 -12.76
CA ARG A 414 19.65 12.69 -13.64
C ARG A 414 21.04 12.38 -13.06
N LYS A 415 21.50 13.12 -12.07
CA LYS A 415 22.77 12.84 -11.39
C LYS A 415 22.73 11.51 -10.61
N GLN A 416 21.53 11.03 -10.27
CA GLN A 416 21.35 9.74 -9.60
C GLN A 416 21.37 8.56 -10.56
N LEU A 417 21.30 8.81 -11.87
CA LEU A 417 21.38 7.75 -12.88
C LEU A 417 22.85 7.35 -13.11
N LEU A 418 23.08 6.08 -13.44
CA LEU A 418 24.41 5.57 -13.86
C LEU A 418 24.97 6.36 -15.05
N ASN A 419 24.10 6.83 -15.92
CA ASN A 419 24.44 7.66 -17.08
C ASN A 419 23.35 8.73 -17.26
N GLY A 420 23.73 10.01 -17.13
CA GLY A 420 22.85 11.15 -17.26
C GLY A 420 22.51 11.58 -18.71
N ASN A 421 22.97 10.84 -19.73
CA ASN A 421 22.65 11.15 -21.11
C ASN A 421 21.18 10.93 -21.42
N ALA A 422 20.60 11.77 -22.29
CA ALA A 422 19.20 11.66 -22.70
C ALA A 422 19.05 11.86 -24.22
N PHE A 423 18.03 11.19 -24.76
CA PHE A 423 17.56 11.38 -26.11
C PHE A 423 16.14 11.93 -26.09
N ILE A 424 15.90 13.03 -26.81
CA ILE A 424 14.57 13.60 -26.99
C ILE A 424 14.12 13.30 -28.42
N LEU A 425 13.19 12.37 -28.55
CA LEU A 425 12.65 11.91 -29.83
C LEU A 425 11.22 12.42 -30.03
N GLY A 426 10.86 12.71 -31.26
CA GLY A 426 9.52 13.15 -31.63
C GLY A 426 9.47 13.69 -33.06
N VAL A 427 8.26 13.80 -33.62
CA VAL A 427 8.00 14.38 -34.93
C VAL A 427 8.30 15.88 -34.99
N SER A 428 8.41 16.47 -36.17
CA SER A 428 8.55 17.92 -36.31
C SER A 428 7.34 18.63 -35.69
N GLY A 429 7.58 19.72 -34.96
CA GLY A 429 6.52 20.49 -34.29
C GLY A 429 6.05 19.92 -32.95
N SER A 430 6.56 18.78 -32.48
CA SER A 430 6.15 18.14 -31.20
C SER A 430 6.68 18.81 -29.91
N GLY A 431 7.39 19.94 -30.02
CA GLY A 431 7.89 20.67 -28.86
C GLY A 431 9.25 20.20 -28.31
N LYS A 432 10.00 19.31 -29.02
CA LYS A 432 11.31 18.80 -28.57
C LYS A 432 12.28 19.89 -28.12
N SER A 433 12.46 20.91 -28.96
CA SER A 433 13.38 22.05 -28.66
C SER A 433 12.90 22.87 -27.48
N PHE A 434 11.59 22.99 -27.28
CA PHE A 434 11.00 23.66 -26.13
C PHE A 434 11.27 22.87 -24.85
N SER A 435 11.07 21.54 -24.85
CA SER A 435 11.36 20.68 -23.72
C SER A 435 12.85 20.70 -23.32
N ALA A 436 13.76 20.67 -24.32
CA ALA A 436 15.18 20.79 -24.05
C ALA A 436 15.55 22.15 -23.43
N LYS A 437 14.98 23.26 -23.96
CA LYS A 437 15.19 24.59 -23.39
C LYS A 437 14.65 24.72 -21.98
N LYS A 438 13.45 24.16 -21.70
CA LYS A 438 12.85 24.12 -20.35
C LYS A 438 13.81 23.43 -19.38
N GLU A 439 14.38 22.30 -19.75
CA GLU A 439 15.33 21.57 -18.91
C GLU A 439 16.60 22.35 -18.68
N MET A 440 17.18 22.98 -19.72
CA MET A 440 18.35 23.84 -19.59
C MET A 440 18.09 25.00 -18.62
N VAL A 441 16.94 25.68 -18.72
CA VAL A 441 16.55 26.75 -17.78
C VAL A 441 16.45 26.22 -16.35
N SER A 442 15.77 25.09 -16.14
CA SER A 442 15.62 24.48 -14.82
C SER A 442 17.00 24.16 -14.19
N LEU A 443 17.91 23.58 -14.98
CA LEU A 443 19.27 23.26 -14.52
C LEU A 443 20.09 24.52 -14.22
N ALA A 444 19.98 25.57 -15.05
CA ALA A 444 20.68 26.84 -14.81
C ALA A 444 20.17 27.57 -13.56
N LEU A 445 18.91 27.43 -13.21
CA LEU A 445 18.32 28.04 -12.01
C LEU A 445 18.61 27.24 -10.73
N SER A 446 18.72 25.90 -10.83
CA SER A 446 18.83 25.01 -9.67
C SER A 446 20.26 24.55 -9.37
N THR A 447 21.22 24.71 -10.29
CA THR A 447 22.57 24.19 -10.15
C THR A 447 23.62 25.16 -10.66
N ASP A 448 24.87 25.00 -10.21
CA ASP A 448 26.04 25.72 -10.74
C ASP A 448 26.62 25.04 -11.99
N CYS A 449 25.84 24.23 -12.69
CA CYS A 449 26.31 23.51 -13.87
C CYS A 449 26.59 24.49 -15.04
N LEU A 450 27.73 24.29 -15.70
CA LEU A 450 28.05 25.00 -16.92
C LEU A 450 27.22 24.42 -18.06
N LEU A 451 26.49 25.30 -18.75
CA LEU A 451 25.77 24.96 -19.98
C LEU A 451 26.65 25.28 -21.20
N TYR A 452 27.11 24.23 -21.87
CA TYR A 452 27.80 24.40 -23.15
C TYR A 452 26.78 24.40 -24.28
N THR A 453 26.90 25.35 -25.21
CA THR A 453 26.07 25.35 -26.42
C THR A 453 26.41 24.14 -27.28
N SER A 454 25.37 23.46 -27.77
CA SER A 454 25.55 22.41 -28.78
C SER A 454 26.24 23.04 -30.01
N PRO A 455 27.29 22.38 -30.57
CA PRO A 455 27.87 22.86 -31.84
C PRO A 455 26.78 22.88 -32.90
N SER A 456 26.57 24.06 -33.47
CA SER A 456 25.64 24.23 -34.60
C SER A 456 26.16 23.38 -35.78
N PRO A 457 25.29 22.83 -36.64
CA PRO A 457 25.74 22.22 -37.89
C PRO A 457 26.66 23.11 -38.73
N ARG A 458 26.63 24.43 -38.52
CA ARG A 458 27.53 25.41 -39.15
C ARG A 458 28.94 25.42 -38.56
N ASP A 459 29.11 24.90 -37.34
CA ASP A 459 30.42 24.85 -36.68
C ASP A 459 31.24 23.60 -37.02
N ARG A 460 30.73 22.78 -37.96
CA ARG A 460 31.39 21.56 -38.49
C ARG A 460 32.04 21.75 -39.86
N GLN A 461 32.25 22.99 -40.31
CA GLN A 461 33.03 23.28 -41.54
C GLN A 461 34.44 23.69 -41.24
#